data_491ec7f436e6ebcb6952eb07ef6aad0f
#
_entry.id   491ec7f436e6ebcb6952eb07ef6aad0f
#
_cell.length_a   1.000
_cell.length_b   1.000
_cell.length_c   1.000
_cell.angle_alpha   90.00
_cell.angle_beta   90.00
_cell.angle_gamma   90.00
#
_symmetry.space_group_name_H-M   'P 1'
#
loop_
_entity.id
_entity.type
_entity.pdbx_description
1 polymer ?
#
loop_
_entity_poly.entity_id
_entity_poly.type
_entity_poly.pdbx_seq_one_letter_code
_entity_poly.pdbx_strand_id
1 'polypeptide(L)'
;REEEVPATHAYTIMNKDLPDDKKVKFIVNSDVIETISNFDGKILKGIVIEEAENKDNLWAAKDELKETFGDRLHVVSSGTDNFEVMVGTTSKGNAVAHLADTFNINPEEVMCIGDSENDISMLKFAGVSVAMGNGLQMVKDIADFVTDTNDNDGVAKAIEMFVLK
;
A
#
# COMPACT_ATOMS: atom_id res chain seq x y z
N ARG A 1 13.83 -24.63 11.36
CA ARG A 1 15.16 -24.05 11.04
C ARG A 1 14.93 -22.56 10.85
N GLU A 2 15.63 -21.72 11.61
CA GLU A 2 15.70 -20.29 11.32
C GLU A 2 16.47 -20.15 10.00
N GLU A 3 15.80 -19.84 8.91
CA GLU A 3 16.44 -19.46 7.66
C GLU A 3 16.78 -17.99 7.73
N GLU A 4 18.00 -17.61 7.36
CA GLU A 4 18.40 -16.20 7.34
C GLU A 4 17.69 -15.47 6.20
N VAL A 5 17.08 -14.34 6.51
CA VAL A 5 16.51 -13.45 5.50
C VAL A 5 17.65 -12.95 4.60
N PRO A 6 17.52 -13.01 3.27
CA PRO A 6 18.56 -12.54 2.37
C PRO A 6 19.01 -11.12 2.69
N ALA A 7 20.31 -10.85 2.68
CA ALA A 7 20.87 -9.52 2.96
C ALA A 7 20.38 -8.43 1.98
N THR A 8 19.90 -8.84 0.81
CA THR A 8 19.32 -7.97 -0.21
C THR A 8 17.85 -7.66 -0.01
N HIS A 9 17.18 -8.31 0.96
CA HIS A 9 15.77 -8.06 1.22
C HIS A 9 15.57 -6.62 1.74
N ALA A 10 14.57 -5.92 1.21
CA ALA A 10 14.32 -4.51 1.52
C ALA A 10 14.28 -4.21 3.03
N TYR A 11 13.62 -5.06 3.82
CA TYR A 11 13.55 -4.89 5.28
C TYR A 11 14.90 -5.15 5.98
N THR A 12 15.76 -6.03 5.45
CA THR A 12 17.11 -6.24 5.97
C THR A 12 17.96 -4.99 5.75
N ILE A 13 17.81 -4.37 4.56
CA ILE A 13 18.47 -3.10 4.25
C ILE A 13 17.98 -1.98 5.17
N MET A 14 16.66 -1.87 5.38
CA MET A 14 16.08 -0.88 6.28
C MET A 14 16.54 -1.03 7.73
N ASN A 15 16.76 -2.26 8.20
CA ASN A 15 17.23 -2.53 9.55
C ASN A 15 18.69 -2.14 9.80
N LYS A 16 19.49 -1.98 8.74
CA LYS A 16 20.94 -1.83 8.85
C LYS A 16 21.37 -0.66 9.72
N ASP A 17 20.66 0.45 9.63
CA ASP A 17 20.99 1.71 10.29
C ASP A 17 20.06 2.02 11.50
N LEU A 18 19.19 1.08 11.88
CA LEU A 18 18.26 1.24 12.99
C LEU A 18 18.89 0.74 14.32
N PRO A 19 18.63 1.42 15.46
CA PRO A 19 18.90 0.89 16.79
C PRO A 19 18.21 -0.47 17.00
N ASP A 20 18.83 -1.36 17.79
CA ASP A 20 18.34 -2.74 17.97
C ASP A 20 16.90 -2.83 18.50
N ASP A 21 16.48 -1.89 19.34
CA ASP A 21 15.10 -1.80 19.86
C ASP A 21 14.07 -1.34 18.82
N LYS A 22 14.53 -0.81 17.68
CA LYS A 22 13.68 -0.35 16.56
C LYS A 22 13.77 -1.24 15.32
N LYS A 23 14.64 -2.23 15.33
CA LYS A 23 14.75 -3.17 14.23
C LYS A 23 13.50 -4.01 14.10
N VAL A 24 13.04 -4.20 12.87
CA VAL A 24 11.98 -5.17 12.54
C VAL A 24 12.54 -6.56 12.79
N LYS A 25 11.82 -7.36 13.58
CA LYS A 25 12.16 -8.76 13.81
C LYS A 25 11.55 -9.62 12.72
N PHE A 26 12.38 -10.50 12.15
CA PHE A 26 11.94 -11.46 11.15
C PHE A 26 11.86 -12.85 11.76
N ILE A 27 10.82 -13.57 11.39
CA ILE A 27 10.70 -15.00 11.60
C ILE A 27 10.57 -15.59 10.20
N VAL A 28 11.57 -16.36 9.80
CA VAL A 28 11.54 -17.06 8.51
C VAL A 28 11.10 -18.50 8.78
N ASN A 29 10.00 -18.90 8.18
CA ASN A 29 9.48 -20.26 8.27
C ASN A 29 8.92 -20.68 6.91
N SER A 30 9.28 -21.87 6.45
CA SER A 30 8.77 -22.46 5.21
C SER A 30 7.31 -22.91 5.33
N ASP A 31 6.80 -23.13 6.55
CA ASP A 31 5.39 -23.41 6.81
C ASP A 31 4.67 -22.19 7.33
N VAL A 32 4.11 -21.40 6.39
CA VAL A 32 3.36 -20.19 6.67
C VAL A 32 2.08 -20.51 7.46
N ILE A 33 1.42 -21.64 7.17
CA ILE A 33 0.16 -22.04 7.84
C ILE A 33 0.43 -22.35 9.31
N GLU A 34 1.48 -23.11 9.59
CA GLU A 34 1.90 -23.41 10.96
C GLU A 34 2.28 -22.13 11.71
N THR A 35 3.04 -21.26 11.07
CA THR A 35 3.46 -19.97 11.65
C THR A 35 2.26 -19.11 12.02
N ILE A 36 1.30 -18.95 11.11
CA ILE A 36 0.08 -18.13 11.33
C ILE A 36 -0.79 -18.76 12.42
N SER A 37 -0.93 -20.10 12.41
CA SER A 37 -1.79 -20.82 13.39
C SER A 37 -1.27 -20.74 14.82
N ASN A 38 0.04 -20.62 14.98
CA ASN A 38 0.70 -20.54 16.29
C ASN A 38 1.00 -19.09 16.72
N PHE A 39 0.69 -18.09 15.88
CA PHE A 39 0.94 -16.70 16.20
C PHE A 39 -0.13 -16.12 17.13
N ASP A 40 0.27 -15.69 18.32
CA ASP A 40 -0.62 -15.13 19.37
C ASP A 40 -0.86 -13.60 19.20
N GLY A 41 -0.42 -13.02 18.09
CA GLY A 41 -0.61 -11.61 17.80
C GLY A 41 -1.72 -11.35 16.77
N LYS A 42 -1.88 -10.06 16.42
CA LYS A 42 -2.77 -9.65 15.32
C LYS A 42 -1.98 -9.60 14.02
N ILE A 43 -2.47 -10.29 13.00
CA ILE A 43 -1.94 -10.16 11.64
C ILE A 43 -2.63 -8.94 11.01
N LEU A 44 -1.85 -7.93 10.71
CA LEU A 44 -2.36 -6.68 10.14
C LEU A 44 -2.40 -6.72 8.61
N LYS A 45 -1.37 -7.35 8.01
CA LYS A 45 -1.19 -7.40 6.56
C LYS A 45 -0.37 -8.62 6.14
N GLY A 46 -0.76 -9.25 5.05
CA GLY A 46 0.08 -10.16 4.27
C GLY A 46 0.62 -9.44 3.04
N ILE A 47 1.84 -9.77 2.63
CA ILE A 47 2.40 -9.30 1.36
C ILE A 47 2.87 -10.55 0.61
N VAL A 48 2.41 -10.70 -0.63
CA VAL A 48 2.87 -11.73 -1.55
C VAL A 48 3.77 -11.06 -2.57
N ILE A 49 4.99 -11.53 -2.66
CA ILE A 49 6.02 -11.01 -3.55
C ILE A 49 6.49 -12.15 -4.44
N GLU A 50 6.66 -11.89 -5.73
CA GLU A 50 7.15 -12.88 -6.67
C GLU A 50 8.21 -12.28 -7.58
N GLU A 51 9.20 -13.07 -7.95
CA GLU A 51 10.24 -12.67 -8.88
C GLU A 51 9.68 -12.45 -10.30
N ALA A 52 10.41 -11.68 -11.11
CA ALA A 52 9.97 -11.24 -12.42
C ALA A 52 9.50 -12.36 -13.37
N GLU A 53 10.04 -13.56 -13.20
CA GLU A 53 9.77 -14.71 -14.06
C GLU A 53 8.40 -15.37 -13.79
N ASN A 54 7.81 -15.14 -12.63
CA ASN A 54 6.57 -15.79 -12.18
C ASN A 54 5.40 -14.80 -12.00
N LYS A 55 5.47 -13.61 -12.56
CA LYS A 55 4.46 -12.56 -12.38
C LYS A 55 3.05 -12.97 -12.78
N ASP A 56 2.90 -13.82 -13.79
CA ASP A 56 1.58 -14.30 -14.20
C ASP A 56 0.89 -15.10 -13.10
N ASN A 57 1.65 -15.90 -12.35
CA ASN A 57 1.14 -16.63 -11.20
C ASN A 57 0.75 -15.70 -10.05
N LEU A 58 1.52 -14.63 -9.83
CA LEU A 58 1.21 -13.60 -8.83
C LEU A 58 -0.14 -12.96 -9.08
N TRP A 59 -0.38 -12.53 -10.33
CA TRP A 59 -1.63 -11.87 -10.69
C TRP A 59 -2.82 -12.83 -10.69
N ALA A 60 -2.63 -14.06 -11.15
CA ALA A 60 -3.66 -15.10 -11.05
C ALA A 60 -4.06 -15.38 -9.60
N ALA A 61 -3.09 -15.48 -8.69
CA ALA A 61 -3.36 -15.67 -7.26
C ALA A 61 -4.08 -14.45 -6.65
N LYS A 62 -3.73 -13.23 -7.06
CA LYS A 62 -4.43 -12.01 -6.64
C LYS A 62 -5.90 -12.03 -7.04
N ASP A 63 -6.18 -12.39 -8.29
CA ASP A 63 -7.54 -12.44 -8.84
C ASP A 63 -8.36 -13.55 -8.17
N GLU A 64 -7.78 -14.73 -7.95
CA GLU A 64 -8.42 -15.84 -7.22
C GLU A 64 -8.79 -15.43 -5.79
N LEU A 65 -7.92 -14.71 -5.08
CA LEU A 65 -8.21 -14.21 -3.74
C LEU A 65 -9.37 -13.21 -3.76
N LYS A 66 -9.39 -12.28 -4.72
CA LYS A 66 -10.50 -11.32 -4.88
C LYS A 66 -11.83 -12.03 -5.16
N GLU A 67 -11.85 -13.01 -6.06
CA GLU A 67 -13.04 -13.77 -6.39
C GLU A 67 -13.54 -14.63 -5.22
N THR A 68 -12.61 -15.33 -4.53
CA THR A 68 -12.94 -16.25 -3.44
C THR A 68 -13.45 -15.55 -2.19
N PHE A 69 -12.85 -14.42 -1.84
CA PHE A 69 -13.08 -13.77 -0.56
C PHE A 69 -13.94 -12.50 -0.66
N GLY A 70 -14.06 -11.90 -1.84
CA GLY A 70 -14.85 -10.68 -2.05
C GLY A 70 -14.50 -9.58 -1.03
N ASP A 71 -15.52 -8.95 -0.47
CA ASP A 71 -15.36 -7.85 0.48
C ASP A 71 -14.74 -8.24 1.83
N ARG A 72 -14.51 -9.54 2.07
CA ARG A 72 -13.84 -9.99 3.31
C ARG A 72 -12.36 -9.66 3.33
N LEU A 73 -11.74 -9.57 2.16
CA LEU A 73 -10.34 -9.20 2.01
C LEU A 73 -10.19 -7.97 1.11
N HIS A 74 -9.31 -7.07 1.50
CA HIS A 74 -8.83 -5.99 0.65
C HIS A 74 -7.50 -6.44 0.03
N VAL A 75 -7.52 -6.70 -1.28
CA VAL A 75 -6.37 -7.21 -2.04
C VAL A 75 -5.97 -6.18 -3.09
N VAL A 76 -4.83 -5.54 -2.91
CA VAL A 76 -4.35 -4.44 -3.76
C VAL A 76 -2.85 -4.56 -4.03
N SER A 77 -2.39 -3.96 -5.10
CA SER A 77 -0.96 -3.85 -5.40
C SER A 77 -0.41 -2.49 -4.96
N SER A 78 0.79 -2.51 -4.40
CA SER A 78 1.58 -1.31 -4.11
C SER A 78 2.81 -1.17 -5.02
N GLY A 79 3.02 -2.15 -5.91
CA GLY A 79 4.12 -2.21 -6.87
C GLY A 79 3.81 -3.14 -8.04
N THR A 80 4.82 -3.42 -8.84
CA THR A 80 4.72 -4.26 -10.05
C THR A 80 5.10 -5.73 -9.82
N ASP A 81 5.48 -6.08 -8.60
CA ASP A 81 6.02 -7.39 -8.21
C ASP A 81 5.38 -7.95 -6.93
N ASN A 82 4.33 -7.28 -6.44
CA ASN A 82 3.68 -7.66 -5.21
C ASN A 82 2.19 -7.33 -5.19
N PHE A 83 1.46 -8.01 -4.30
CA PHE A 83 0.17 -7.55 -3.81
C PHE A 83 0.08 -7.71 -2.29
N GLU A 84 -0.77 -6.93 -1.70
CA GLU A 84 -1.04 -6.87 -0.27
C GLU A 84 -2.43 -7.43 0.03
N VAL A 85 -2.54 -8.16 1.13
CA VAL A 85 -3.80 -8.76 1.60
C VAL A 85 -4.08 -8.26 3.01
N MET A 86 -5.23 -7.66 3.20
CA MET A 86 -5.67 -7.09 4.47
C MET A 86 -7.15 -7.47 4.73
N VAL A 87 -7.62 -7.20 5.92
CA VAL A 87 -9.07 -7.28 6.21
C VAL A 87 -9.83 -6.30 5.30
N GLY A 88 -10.99 -6.71 4.79
CA GLY A 88 -11.76 -5.98 3.77
C GLY A 88 -12.05 -4.51 4.09
N THR A 89 -12.18 -4.16 5.37
CA THR A 89 -12.36 -2.77 5.82
C THR A 89 -11.06 -1.95 5.89
N THR A 90 -9.92 -2.55 5.64
CA THR A 90 -8.61 -1.88 5.73
C THR A 90 -8.22 -1.30 4.37
N SER A 91 -8.24 0.02 4.25
CA SER A 91 -7.80 0.72 3.04
C SER A 91 -7.22 2.10 3.40
N LYS A 92 -6.44 2.70 2.48
CA LYS A 92 -5.98 4.08 2.64
C LYS A 92 -7.15 5.06 2.70
N GLY A 93 -8.21 4.81 1.91
CA GLY A 93 -9.43 5.63 1.94
C GLY A 93 -10.12 5.61 3.30
N ASN A 94 -10.30 4.43 3.89
CA ASN A 94 -10.90 4.32 5.22
C ASN A 94 -10.03 4.97 6.30
N ALA A 95 -8.71 4.91 6.17
CA ALA A 95 -7.80 5.59 7.10
C ALA A 95 -7.92 7.11 6.99
N VAL A 96 -7.96 7.66 5.77
CA VAL A 96 -8.16 9.09 5.54
C VAL A 96 -9.54 9.55 6.03
N ALA A 97 -10.59 8.77 5.74
CA ALA A 97 -11.93 9.07 6.21
C ALA A 97 -12.02 9.12 7.75
N HIS A 98 -11.38 8.16 8.42
CA HIS A 98 -11.30 8.14 9.88
C HIS A 98 -10.54 9.35 10.46
N LEU A 99 -9.45 9.75 9.81
CA LEU A 99 -8.71 10.95 10.24
C LEU A 99 -9.55 12.22 10.01
N ALA A 100 -10.18 12.36 8.86
CA ALA A 100 -11.06 13.51 8.57
C ALA A 100 -12.18 13.63 9.60
N ASP A 101 -12.85 12.51 9.91
CA ASP A 101 -13.90 12.47 10.95
C ASP A 101 -13.34 12.84 12.34
N THR A 102 -12.17 12.31 12.72
CA THR A 102 -11.52 12.59 14.01
C THR A 102 -11.20 14.07 14.18
N PHE A 103 -10.83 14.75 13.11
CA PHE A 103 -10.49 16.17 13.12
C PHE A 103 -11.66 17.09 12.72
N ASN A 104 -12.85 16.54 12.46
CA ASN A 104 -14.02 17.25 11.93
C ASN A 104 -13.72 18.03 10.64
N ILE A 105 -12.99 17.41 9.72
CA ILE A 105 -12.67 17.94 8.39
C ILE A 105 -13.65 17.30 7.40
N ASN A 106 -14.33 18.15 6.59
CA ASN A 106 -15.18 17.62 5.52
C ASN A 106 -14.37 17.02 4.39
N PRO A 107 -14.86 15.99 3.68
CA PRO A 107 -14.16 15.40 2.53
C PRO A 107 -13.74 16.43 1.48
N GLU A 108 -14.54 17.47 1.25
CA GLU A 108 -14.27 18.56 0.31
C GLU A 108 -13.03 19.39 0.69
N GLU A 109 -12.60 19.33 1.95
CA GLU A 109 -11.41 20.02 2.47
C GLU A 109 -10.18 19.11 2.46
N VAL A 110 -10.32 17.85 1.99
CA VAL A 110 -9.25 16.86 1.94
C VAL A 110 -8.64 16.83 0.54
N MET A 111 -7.33 16.94 0.45
CA MET A 111 -6.57 16.63 -0.76
C MET A 111 -5.80 15.32 -0.57
N CYS A 112 -5.91 14.41 -1.53
CA CYS A 112 -5.11 13.19 -1.57
C CYS A 112 -4.25 13.15 -2.84
N ILE A 113 -3.01 12.68 -2.67
CA ILE A 113 -2.07 12.49 -3.78
C ILE A 113 -1.65 11.02 -3.80
N GLY A 114 -1.69 10.37 -4.97
CA GLY A 114 -1.40 8.95 -5.09
C GLY A 114 -0.84 8.56 -6.45
N ASP A 115 -0.30 7.35 -6.54
CA ASP A 115 0.35 6.84 -7.75
C ASP A 115 0.00 5.37 -8.08
N SER A 116 -0.51 4.59 -7.09
CA SER A 116 -0.68 3.14 -7.19
C SER A 116 -2.11 2.68 -6.88
N GLU A 117 -2.42 1.42 -7.15
CA GLU A 117 -3.77 0.85 -6.97
C GLU A 117 -4.30 1.04 -5.53
N ASN A 118 -3.43 0.90 -4.53
CA ASN A 118 -3.79 1.05 -3.12
C ASN A 118 -4.17 2.49 -2.72
N ASP A 119 -3.90 3.49 -3.59
CA ASP A 119 -4.27 4.89 -3.38
C ASP A 119 -5.67 5.23 -3.88
N ILE A 120 -6.23 4.40 -4.77
CA ILE A 120 -7.54 4.65 -5.41
C ILE A 120 -8.63 4.97 -4.38
N SER A 121 -8.64 4.24 -3.27
CA SER A 121 -9.67 4.43 -2.24
C SER A 121 -9.59 5.80 -1.57
N MET A 122 -8.40 6.33 -1.31
CA MET A 122 -8.24 7.66 -0.71
C MET A 122 -8.48 8.79 -1.73
N LEU A 123 -8.10 8.58 -2.99
CA LEU A 123 -8.37 9.53 -4.06
C LEU A 123 -9.88 9.70 -4.29
N LYS A 124 -10.65 8.60 -4.23
CA LYS A 124 -12.11 8.63 -4.35
C LYS A 124 -12.81 9.30 -3.16
N PHE A 125 -12.19 9.33 -2.00
CA PHE A 125 -12.73 9.97 -0.80
C PHE A 125 -12.51 11.49 -0.80
N ALA A 126 -11.37 11.95 -1.33
CA ALA A 126 -10.92 13.33 -1.25
C ALA A 126 -11.77 14.28 -2.11
N GLY A 127 -11.96 15.51 -1.65
CA GLY A 127 -12.53 16.60 -2.42
C GLY A 127 -11.60 17.12 -3.52
N VAL A 128 -10.28 16.91 -3.36
CA VAL A 128 -9.29 17.14 -4.41
C VAL A 128 -8.41 15.90 -4.53
N SER A 129 -8.49 15.21 -5.64
CA SER A 129 -7.68 14.04 -5.93
C SER A 129 -6.62 14.34 -6.98
N VAL A 130 -5.36 13.99 -6.67
CA VAL A 130 -4.20 14.27 -7.52
C VAL A 130 -3.44 12.97 -7.79
N ALA A 131 -3.28 12.63 -9.06
CA ALA A 131 -2.40 11.53 -9.49
C ALA A 131 -0.98 12.05 -9.75
N MET A 132 0.02 11.29 -9.34
CA MET A 132 1.41 11.56 -9.71
C MET A 132 1.66 11.30 -11.18
N GLY A 133 2.55 12.10 -11.81
CA GLY A 133 2.91 11.97 -13.22
C GLY A 133 3.54 10.61 -13.59
N ASN A 134 4.25 9.98 -12.65
CA ASN A 134 4.78 8.62 -12.75
C ASN A 134 3.78 7.53 -12.32
N GLY A 135 2.57 7.89 -11.86
CA GLY A 135 1.56 6.95 -11.40
C GLY A 135 0.95 6.08 -12.50
N LEU A 136 0.27 5.02 -12.07
CA LEU A 136 -0.45 4.10 -12.95
C LEU A 136 -1.57 4.82 -13.73
N GLN A 137 -1.82 4.39 -14.96
CA GLN A 137 -2.86 5.01 -15.79
C GLN A 137 -4.24 4.97 -15.11
N MET A 138 -4.60 3.84 -14.49
CA MET A 138 -5.87 3.70 -13.76
C MET A 138 -6.04 4.69 -12.60
N VAL A 139 -4.94 5.19 -12.03
CA VAL A 139 -4.96 6.23 -10.98
C VAL A 139 -5.17 7.60 -11.60
N LYS A 140 -4.50 7.87 -12.74
CA LYS A 140 -4.67 9.11 -13.50
C LYS A 140 -6.09 9.26 -14.05
N ASP A 141 -6.72 8.16 -14.45
CA ASP A 141 -8.07 8.16 -15.04
C ASP A 141 -9.17 8.54 -14.04
N ILE A 142 -8.91 8.38 -12.74
CA ILE A 142 -9.90 8.67 -11.69
C ILE A 142 -9.60 9.96 -10.91
N ALA A 143 -8.40 10.52 -11.04
CA ALA A 143 -8.00 11.72 -10.33
C ALA A 143 -8.52 12.98 -11.03
N ASP A 144 -8.85 14.01 -10.26
CA ASP A 144 -9.25 15.32 -10.80
C ASP A 144 -8.10 16.02 -11.53
N PHE A 145 -6.87 15.78 -11.05
CA PHE A 145 -5.67 16.41 -11.60
C PHE A 145 -4.51 15.41 -11.67
N VAL A 146 -3.62 15.65 -12.62
CA VAL A 146 -2.33 14.94 -12.72
C VAL A 146 -1.23 15.96 -12.49
N THR A 147 -0.41 15.75 -11.45
CA THR A 147 0.77 16.56 -11.17
C THR A 147 2.00 16.02 -11.90
N ASP A 148 3.16 16.58 -11.62
CA ASP A 148 4.44 16.13 -12.18
C ASP A 148 4.92 14.80 -11.52
N THR A 149 6.04 14.29 -11.97
CA THR A 149 6.61 13.04 -11.43
C THR A 149 7.24 13.27 -10.05
N ASN A 150 7.54 12.17 -9.34
CA ASN A 150 8.29 12.23 -8.10
C ASN A 150 9.69 12.86 -8.28
N ASP A 151 10.33 12.67 -9.45
CA ASP A 151 11.65 13.24 -9.75
C ASP A 151 11.59 14.74 -10.09
N ASN A 152 10.41 15.26 -10.35
CA ASN A 152 10.15 16.65 -10.70
C ASN A 152 9.26 17.36 -9.67
N ASP A 153 9.37 17.01 -8.40
CA ASP A 153 8.69 17.67 -7.28
C ASP A 153 7.15 17.68 -7.39
N GLY A 154 6.55 16.63 -7.97
CA GLY A 154 5.10 16.56 -8.22
C GLY A 154 4.24 16.79 -6.98
N VAL A 155 4.64 16.27 -5.81
CA VAL A 155 3.91 16.48 -4.54
C VAL A 155 3.96 17.96 -4.14
N ALA A 156 5.13 18.60 -4.19
CA ALA A 156 5.29 20.01 -3.86
C ALA A 156 4.44 20.90 -4.76
N LYS A 157 4.46 20.65 -6.08
CA LYS A 157 3.64 21.38 -7.06
C LYS A 157 2.15 21.27 -6.80
N ALA A 158 1.68 20.08 -6.41
CA ALA A 158 0.28 19.89 -6.04
C ALA A 158 -0.08 20.70 -4.79
N ILE A 159 0.77 20.69 -3.75
CA ILE A 159 0.57 21.48 -2.52
C ILE A 159 0.55 22.98 -2.84
N GLU A 160 1.49 23.47 -3.62
CA GLU A 160 1.55 24.86 -4.05
C GLU A 160 0.27 25.28 -4.82
N MET A 161 -0.22 24.39 -5.68
CA MET A 161 -1.40 24.67 -6.51
C MET A 161 -2.70 24.75 -5.71
N PHE A 162 -2.89 23.87 -4.73
CA PHE A 162 -4.18 23.69 -4.07
C PHE A 162 -4.23 24.17 -2.62
N VAL A 163 -3.10 24.23 -1.92
CA VAL A 163 -3.04 24.51 -0.48
C VAL A 163 -2.41 25.86 -0.16
N LEU A 164 -1.39 26.30 -0.89
CA LEU A 164 -0.63 27.51 -0.57
C LEU A 164 -1.06 28.76 -1.37
N LYS A 165 -2.30 28.81 -1.80
CA LYS A 165 -2.85 29.98 -2.51
C LYS A 165 -3.17 31.13 -1.58
#